data_4f2540328fb4ce7444622d9049dc1a06
#
_entry.id   4f2540328fb4ce7444622d9049dc1a06
#
_cell.length_a   1.000
_cell.length_b   1.000
_cell.length_c   1.000
_cell.angle_alpha   90.00
_cell.angle_beta   90.00
_cell.angle_gamma   90.00
#
_symmetry.space_group_name_H-M   'P 1'
#
loop_
_entity.id
_entity.type
_entity.pdbx_description
1 polymer ?
#
loop_
_entity_poly.entity_id
_entity_poly.type
_entity_poly.pdbx_seq_one_letter_code
_entity_poly.pdbx_strand_id
1 'polypeptide(L)'
;MKQILMAGFITLTLSVNNALAQSRDDWPSPIPNEYFGQVLFDRLEYTRTDDQQNIGVWDMQAWYGGDYHRLVFKSEGENTQNDGMPTDLERAELLYGYLVSSFWSIQFGVGTKGELSSDADMENYAVVSYQGLAPYWFEMENSLRINEDGDMQFINETEYDWQLSQVSYLQPRLEVVANLTDSEKYDRQSGLSNIRIGLRYRHEIVREVAPYVGVYYSKALGNTADALKAEGKSTSETGVVLGARIWF
;
A
#
# COMPACT_ATOMS: atom_id res chain seq x y z
N MET A 1 30.60 23.12 -3.51
CA MET A 1 31.20 21.81 -3.13
C MET A 1 30.12 20.81 -3.34
N LYS A 2 30.27 19.94 -4.34
CA LYS A 2 29.27 18.92 -4.70
C LYS A 2 29.35 17.78 -3.70
N GLN A 3 28.32 17.55 -2.91
CA GLN A 3 28.17 16.34 -2.12
C GLN A 3 27.53 15.27 -3.02
N ILE A 4 28.29 14.20 -3.24
CA ILE A 4 27.85 13.01 -3.95
C ILE A 4 27.07 12.16 -2.93
N LEU A 5 25.74 12.05 -3.12
CA LEU A 5 24.92 11.09 -2.40
C LEU A 5 25.26 9.69 -2.91
N MET A 6 25.92 8.91 -2.07
CA MET A 6 26.24 7.52 -2.35
C MET A 6 24.98 6.68 -2.03
N ALA A 7 24.21 6.33 -3.04
CA ALA A 7 23.14 5.35 -2.92
C ALA A 7 23.74 3.98 -2.65
N GLY A 8 23.62 3.51 -1.40
CA GLY A 8 24.00 2.16 -1.02
C GLY A 8 23.03 1.14 -1.59
N PHE A 9 23.42 0.45 -2.62
CA PHE A 9 22.71 -0.76 -3.10
C PHE A 9 22.90 -1.86 -2.04
N ILE A 10 21.85 -2.19 -1.30
CA ILE A 10 21.82 -3.41 -0.49
C ILE A 10 21.53 -4.56 -1.44
N THR A 11 22.56 -5.30 -1.81
CA THR A 11 22.43 -6.54 -2.54
C THR A 11 22.00 -7.63 -1.56
N LEU A 12 20.68 -7.91 -1.55
CA LEU A 12 20.13 -9.05 -0.82
C LEU A 12 20.46 -10.31 -1.65
N THR A 13 21.48 -11.05 -1.26
CA THR A 13 21.78 -12.35 -1.87
C THR A 13 20.83 -13.38 -1.28
N LEU A 14 19.75 -13.70 -2.00
CA LEU A 14 18.92 -14.86 -1.73
C LEU A 14 19.74 -16.12 -1.99
N SER A 15 20.17 -16.83 -0.94
CA SER A 15 20.74 -18.17 -1.07
C SER A 15 19.61 -19.14 -1.39
N VAL A 16 19.52 -19.54 -2.66
CA VAL A 16 18.67 -20.64 -3.10
C VAL A 16 19.26 -21.93 -2.53
N ASN A 17 18.69 -22.44 -1.45
CA ASN A 17 19.01 -23.76 -0.96
C ASN A 17 18.43 -24.78 -1.93
N ASN A 18 19.29 -25.52 -2.64
CA ASN A 18 18.88 -26.65 -3.44
C ASN A 18 18.22 -27.69 -2.51
N ALA A 19 16.93 -27.92 -2.70
CA ALA A 19 16.23 -29.01 -2.06
C ALA A 19 16.79 -30.32 -2.59
N LEU A 20 17.61 -30.99 -1.79
CA LEU A 20 18.00 -32.37 -2.04
C LEU A 20 16.79 -33.25 -1.75
N ALA A 21 16.39 -34.07 -2.70
CA ALA A 21 15.33 -35.04 -2.50
C ALA A 21 15.69 -35.99 -1.33
N GLN A 22 14.99 -35.87 -0.21
CA GLN A 22 15.17 -36.74 0.94
C GLN A 22 14.52 -38.10 0.65
N SER A 23 15.13 -39.16 1.19
CA SER A 23 14.61 -40.50 1.08
C SER A 23 13.28 -40.62 1.87
N ARG A 24 12.42 -41.55 1.47
CA ARG A 24 11.07 -41.74 2.06
C ARG A 24 11.08 -42.04 3.56
N ASP A 25 12.21 -42.52 4.09
CA ASP A 25 12.38 -42.90 5.50
C ASP A 25 12.74 -41.68 6.39
N ASP A 26 13.10 -40.53 5.79
CA ASP A 26 13.51 -39.31 6.48
C ASP A 26 12.41 -38.23 6.49
N TRP A 27 11.16 -38.57 6.24
CA TRP A 27 10.07 -37.61 6.27
C TRP A 27 9.80 -37.18 7.71
N PRO A 28 10.20 -35.96 8.09
CA PRO A 28 9.84 -35.43 9.38
C PRO A 28 8.31 -35.23 9.46
N SER A 29 7.72 -35.71 10.52
CA SER A 29 6.35 -35.36 10.83
C SER A 29 6.38 -34.59 12.14
N PRO A 30 5.97 -33.35 12.14
CA PRO A 30 5.30 -32.55 11.11
C PRO A 30 6.30 -31.95 10.10
N ILE A 31 5.79 -31.52 8.91
CA ILE A 31 6.57 -30.80 7.91
C ILE A 31 7.23 -29.59 8.58
N PRO A 32 8.56 -29.40 8.46
CA PRO A 32 9.21 -28.25 9.08
C PRO A 32 8.63 -26.96 8.51
N ASN A 33 8.42 -26.01 9.40
CA ASN A 33 7.96 -24.68 9.04
C ASN A 33 9.03 -24.01 8.17
N GLU A 34 8.81 -23.94 6.87
CA GLU A 34 9.73 -23.27 5.96
C GLU A 34 9.46 -21.77 5.95
N TYR A 35 10.53 -20.99 5.88
CA TYR A 35 10.44 -19.54 5.82
C TYR A 35 10.60 -19.07 4.39
N PHE A 36 9.66 -18.23 3.96
CA PHE A 36 9.64 -17.62 2.63
C PHE A 36 9.60 -16.11 2.77
N GLY A 37 9.87 -15.43 1.68
CA GLY A 37 9.70 -13.99 1.58
C GLY A 37 9.23 -13.61 0.19
N GLN A 38 8.59 -12.47 0.09
CA GLN A 38 8.15 -11.86 -1.15
C GLN A 38 8.31 -10.35 -1.06
N VAL A 39 8.67 -9.74 -2.16
CA VAL A 39 8.58 -8.30 -2.34
C VAL A 39 7.61 -8.05 -3.50
N LEU A 40 6.59 -7.26 -3.25
CA LEU A 40 5.58 -6.86 -4.21
C LEU A 40 5.59 -5.33 -4.32
N PHE A 41 5.79 -4.83 -5.52
CA PHE A 41 5.41 -3.47 -5.91
C PHE A 41 4.05 -3.58 -6.59
N ASP A 42 3.00 -3.33 -5.83
CA ASP A 42 1.64 -3.40 -6.36
C ASP A 42 1.36 -2.24 -7.29
N ARG A 43 1.89 -1.07 -6.94
CA ARG A 43 1.78 0.13 -7.76
C ARG A 43 3.15 0.79 -7.93
N LEU A 44 3.56 0.93 -9.18
CA LEU A 44 4.58 1.85 -9.63
C LEU A 44 3.92 2.65 -10.74
N GLU A 45 3.33 3.79 -10.40
CA GLU A 45 2.43 4.55 -11.27
C GLU A 45 3.00 5.91 -11.65
N TYR A 46 2.75 6.28 -12.88
CA TYR A 46 2.79 7.65 -13.34
C TYR A 46 1.35 8.08 -13.61
N THR A 47 0.92 9.10 -12.89
CA THR A 47 -0.45 9.61 -12.92
C THR A 47 -0.48 11.01 -13.51
N ARG A 48 -1.45 11.26 -14.34
CA ARG A 48 -1.78 12.62 -14.79
C ARG A 48 -3.20 12.97 -14.36
N THR A 49 -3.32 14.03 -13.55
CA THR A 49 -4.59 14.51 -13.03
C THR A 49 -5.28 15.45 -14.02
N ASP A 50 -6.58 15.73 -13.80
CA ASP A 50 -7.35 16.72 -14.53
C ASP A 50 -6.81 18.16 -14.37
N ASP A 51 -6.18 18.46 -13.24
CA ASP A 51 -5.46 19.73 -13.01
C ASP A 51 -4.06 19.76 -13.66
N GLN A 52 -3.77 18.80 -14.55
CA GLN A 52 -2.52 18.65 -15.30
C GLN A 52 -1.27 18.43 -14.45
N GLN A 53 -1.43 17.99 -13.23
CA GLN A 53 -0.30 17.57 -12.38
C GLN A 53 0.19 16.20 -12.82
N ASN A 54 1.50 15.98 -12.68
CA ASN A 54 2.13 14.70 -12.91
C ASN A 54 2.58 14.17 -11.55
N ILE A 55 2.10 12.98 -11.17
CA ILE A 55 2.35 12.37 -9.87
C ILE A 55 2.98 10.99 -10.10
N GLY A 56 4.11 10.74 -9.46
CA GLY A 56 4.67 9.40 -9.34
C GLY A 56 4.16 8.75 -8.06
N VAL A 57 3.59 7.56 -8.14
CA VAL A 57 3.07 6.81 -6.99
C VAL A 57 3.79 5.50 -6.86
N TRP A 58 4.15 5.13 -5.62
CA TRP A 58 4.62 3.79 -5.30
C TRP A 58 3.77 3.18 -4.19
N ASP A 59 3.57 1.88 -4.26
CA ASP A 59 2.99 1.05 -3.22
C ASP A 59 3.74 -0.27 -3.20
N MET A 60 4.41 -0.54 -2.11
CA MET A 60 5.27 -1.70 -1.94
C MET A 60 4.93 -2.43 -0.66
N GLN A 61 4.86 -3.75 -0.76
CA GLN A 61 4.76 -4.65 0.38
C GLN A 61 5.89 -5.69 0.32
N ALA A 62 6.58 -5.89 1.41
CA ALA A 62 7.53 -6.99 1.58
C ALA A 62 7.17 -7.80 2.82
N TRP A 63 7.28 -9.11 2.75
CA TRP A 63 7.09 -9.95 3.92
C TRP A 63 8.09 -11.09 3.97
N TYR A 64 8.38 -11.54 5.19
CA TYR A 64 9.22 -12.69 5.46
C TYR A 64 8.66 -13.46 6.66
N GLY A 65 8.54 -14.78 6.54
CA GLY A 65 8.06 -15.62 7.63
C GLY A 65 7.63 -17.00 7.20
N GLY A 66 6.98 -17.70 8.11
CA GLY A 66 6.38 -19.01 7.89
C GLY A 66 4.89 -18.93 7.56
N ASP A 67 4.20 -20.06 7.72
CA ASP A 67 2.78 -20.17 7.39
C ASP A 67 1.89 -19.27 8.26
N TYR A 68 2.18 -19.18 9.55
CA TYR A 68 1.33 -18.47 10.51
C TYR A 68 1.86 -17.11 10.93
N HIS A 69 3.18 -16.93 10.93
CA HIS A 69 3.85 -15.76 11.49
C HIS A 69 4.70 -15.09 10.42
N ARG A 70 4.49 -13.81 10.20
CA ARG A 70 5.21 -13.02 9.19
C ARG A 70 5.62 -11.66 9.74
N LEU A 71 6.80 -11.23 9.36
CA LEU A 71 7.19 -9.83 9.45
C LEU A 71 6.81 -9.19 8.12
N VAL A 72 6.08 -8.07 8.17
CA VAL A 72 5.58 -7.37 7.00
C VAL A 72 6.08 -5.94 7.04
N PHE A 73 6.58 -5.47 5.92
CA PHE A 73 6.92 -4.07 5.68
C PHE A 73 6.05 -3.54 4.55
N LYS A 74 5.43 -2.38 4.76
CA LYS A 74 4.64 -1.68 3.76
C LYS A 74 5.17 -0.26 3.59
N SER A 75 5.23 0.21 2.36
CA SER A 75 5.59 1.59 2.05
C SER A 75 4.79 2.07 0.85
N GLU A 76 4.13 3.21 1.03
CA GLU A 76 3.32 3.85 0.01
C GLU A 76 3.54 5.35 0.06
N GLY A 77 3.54 5.99 -1.09
CA GLY A 77 3.66 7.43 -1.15
C GLY A 77 3.57 7.95 -2.57
N GLU A 78 3.58 9.26 -2.67
CA GLU A 78 3.48 9.97 -3.93
C GLU A 78 4.49 11.10 -4.04
N ASN A 79 4.89 11.40 -5.27
CA ASN A 79 5.77 12.49 -5.60
C ASN A 79 5.17 13.31 -6.72
N THR A 80 4.77 14.52 -6.42
CA THR A 80 4.29 15.47 -7.43
C THR A 80 5.49 16.08 -8.14
N GLN A 81 5.61 15.82 -9.47
CA GLN A 81 6.74 16.26 -10.30
C GLN A 81 6.69 17.75 -10.67
N ASN A 82 6.21 18.59 -9.79
CA ASN A 82 6.31 20.05 -9.96
C ASN A 82 7.50 20.55 -9.15
N ASP A 83 8.30 21.46 -9.72
CA ASP A 83 9.51 22.02 -9.11
C ASP A 83 9.27 22.45 -7.65
N GLY A 84 9.88 21.74 -6.72
CA GLY A 84 9.92 22.08 -5.31
C GLY A 84 8.84 21.50 -4.41
N MET A 85 7.94 20.63 -4.91
CA MET A 85 7.02 19.92 -4.03
C MET A 85 7.72 18.72 -3.37
N PRO A 86 7.56 18.54 -2.06
CA PRO A 86 8.13 17.41 -1.35
C PRO A 86 7.43 16.09 -1.77
N THR A 87 8.13 15.00 -1.54
CA THR A 87 7.55 13.65 -1.63
C THR A 87 6.67 13.41 -0.42
N ASP A 88 5.44 13.01 -0.60
CA ASP A 88 4.52 12.64 0.47
C ASP A 88 4.57 11.13 0.71
N LEU A 89 4.88 10.73 1.94
CA LEU A 89 4.88 9.37 2.42
C LEU A 89 3.51 9.10 3.06
N GLU A 90 2.66 8.35 2.40
CA GLU A 90 1.33 7.99 2.92
C GLU A 90 1.41 6.93 4.01
N ARG A 91 2.40 6.02 3.91
CA ARG A 91 2.73 5.05 4.96
C ARG A 91 4.14 4.48 4.79
N ALA A 92 4.80 4.26 5.92
CA ALA A 92 5.89 3.30 6.07
C ALA A 92 5.62 2.52 7.35
N GLU A 93 5.31 1.24 7.25
CA GLU A 93 4.82 0.42 8.34
C GLU A 93 5.68 -0.83 8.52
N LEU A 94 5.98 -1.18 9.76
CA LEU A 94 6.61 -2.43 10.15
C LEU A 94 5.64 -3.21 11.04
N LEU A 95 5.17 -4.35 10.55
CA LEU A 95 4.07 -5.10 11.13
C LEU A 95 4.47 -6.54 11.43
N TYR A 96 3.92 -7.06 12.50
CA TYR A 96 3.88 -8.49 12.74
C TYR A 96 2.52 -9.02 12.30
N GLY A 97 2.52 -9.98 11.38
CA GLY A 97 1.34 -10.63 10.83
C GLY A 97 1.13 -12.02 11.42
N TYR A 98 -0.12 -12.32 11.78
CA TYR A 98 -0.56 -13.63 12.23
C TYR A 98 -1.74 -14.11 11.39
N LEU A 99 -1.63 -15.32 10.84
CA LEU A 99 -2.71 -15.96 10.07
C LEU A 99 -3.79 -16.49 11.03
N VAL A 100 -4.95 -15.85 11.03
CA VAL A 100 -6.09 -16.22 11.89
C VAL A 100 -7.03 -17.23 11.23
N SER A 101 -7.02 -17.28 9.89
CA SER A 101 -7.74 -18.29 9.11
C SER A 101 -7.05 -18.51 7.77
N SER A 102 -7.49 -19.47 6.97
CA SER A 102 -6.88 -19.79 5.67
C SER A 102 -6.80 -18.60 4.70
N PHE A 103 -7.63 -17.58 4.90
CA PHE A 103 -7.72 -16.43 3.99
C PHE A 103 -7.51 -15.08 4.67
N TRP A 104 -7.33 -15.06 6.00
CA TRP A 104 -7.27 -13.82 6.76
C TRP A 104 -6.11 -13.77 7.73
N SER A 105 -5.42 -12.66 7.73
CA SER A 105 -4.37 -12.35 8.70
C SER A 105 -4.71 -11.07 9.46
N ILE A 106 -4.36 -11.06 10.75
CA ILE A 106 -4.29 -9.83 11.55
C ILE A 106 -2.84 -9.38 11.57
N GLN A 107 -2.61 -8.09 11.40
CA GLN A 107 -1.30 -7.47 11.42
C GLN A 107 -1.32 -6.34 12.44
N PHE A 108 -0.24 -6.17 13.20
CA PHE A 108 -0.11 -5.06 14.13
C PHE A 108 1.34 -4.59 14.21
N GLY A 109 1.52 -3.32 14.42
CA GLY A 109 2.84 -2.72 14.48
C GLY A 109 2.81 -1.21 14.55
N VAL A 110 3.83 -0.62 14.00
CA VAL A 110 4.03 0.83 14.00
C VAL A 110 4.26 1.34 12.58
N GLY A 111 3.92 2.57 12.37
CA GLY A 111 4.14 3.24 11.10
C GLY A 111 4.39 4.73 11.27
N THR A 112 4.80 5.34 10.17
CA THR A 112 4.99 6.78 10.05
C THR A 112 4.47 7.26 8.71
N LYS A 113 4.00 8.50 8.64
CA LYS A 113 3.57 9.19 7.42
C LYS A 113 3.87 10.67 7.49
N GLY A 114 3.89 11.35 6.37
CA GLY A 114 4.15 12.77 6.26
C GLY A 114 5.08 13.12 5.10
N GLU A 115 5.40 14.39 4.96
CA GLU A 115 6.28 14.86 3.89
C GLU A 115 7.73 14.44 4.15
N LEU A 116 8.40 13.89 3.13
CA LEU A 116 9.83 13.58 3.17
C LEU A 116 10.65 14.84 2.92
N SER A 117 10.61 15.78 3.86
CA SER A 117 11.45 16.99 3.84
C SER A 117 12.23 17.13 5.14
N SER A 118 13.30 17.94 5.13
CA SER A 118 14.18 18.10 6.31
C SER A 118 13.50 18.75 7.52
N ASP A 119 12.40 19.46 7.32
CA ASP A 119 11.72 20.27 8.32
C ASP A 119 10.27 19.82 8.57
N ALA A 120 9.84 18.68 7.98
CA ALA A 120 8.49 18.19 8.13
C ALA A 120 8.33 17.35 9.39
N ASP A 121 7.22 17.58 10.09
CA ASP A 121 6.79 16.75 11.22
C ASP A 121 6.17 15.45 10.68
N MET A 122 6.87 14.33 10.93
CA MET A 122 6.35 13.00 10.63
C MET A 122 5.33 12.60 11.70
N GLU A 123 4.18 12.10 11.28
CA GLU A 123 3.17 11.51 12.15
C GLU A 123 3.49 10.04 12.39
N ASN A 124 3.80 9.66 13.65
CA ASN A 124 4.00 8.28 14.03
C ASN A 124 2.70 7.71 14.60
N TYR A 125 2.42 6.45 14.29
CA TYR A 125 1.20 5.79 14.76
C TYR A 125 1.41 4.31 15.04
N ALA A 126 0.58 3.78 15.91
CA ALA A 126 0.35 2.34 16.03
C ALA A 126 -0.75 1.94 15.04
N VAL A 127 -0.65 0.74 14.48
CA VAL A 127 -1.60 0.23 13.50
C VAL A 127 -2.00 -1.21 13.81
N VAL A 128 -3.28 -1.49 13.64
CA VAL A 128 -3.85 -2.83 13.58
C VAL A 128 -4.56 -2.96 12.24
N SER A 129 -4.20 -3.99 11.47
CA SER A 129 -4.75 -4.24 10.14
C SER A 129 -5.33 -5.66 10.06
N TYR A 130 -6.42 -5.82 9.33
CA TYR A 130 -7.05 -7.08 9.02
C TYR A 130 -7.10 -7.24 7.51
N GLN A 131 -6.24 -8.11 6.97
CA GLN A 131 -6.02 -8.28 5.53
C GLN A 131 -6.34 -9.71 5.11
N GLY A 132 -6.98 -9.85 3.96
CA GLY A 132 -7.26 -11.16 3.40
C GLY A 132 -8.23 -11.15 2.23
N LEU A 133 -8.71 -12.37 1.88
CA LEU A 133 -9.67 -12.59 0.82
C LEU A 133 -11.07 -12.78 1.42
N ALA A 134 -11.96 -11.86 1.09
CA ALA A 134 -13.39 -11.97 1.39
C ALA A 134 -14.08 -12.94 0.39
N PRO A 135 -15.34 -13.38 0.67
CA PRO A 135 -16.12 -14.17 -0.28
C PRO A 135 -16.12 -13.51 -1.67
N TYR A 136 -16.13 -14.35 -2.72
CA TYR A 136 -16.04 -13.96 -4.13
C TYR A 136 -14.68 -13.37 -4.54
N TRP A 137 -13.61 -13.62 -3.77
CA TRP A 137 -12.22 -13.23 -4.08
C TRP A 137 -11.94 -11.72 -4.02
N PHE A 138 -12.69 -10.97 -3.22
CA PHE A 138 -12.33 -9.59 -2.94
C PHE A 138 -11.09 -9.57 -2.02
N GLU A 139 -10.03 -8.93 -2.47
CA GLU A 139 -8.88 -8.62 -1.63
C GLU A 139 -9.23 -7.41 -0.78
N MET A 140 -9.10 -7.54 0.53
CA MET A 140 -9.46 -6.46 1.46
C MET A 140 -8.36 -6.23 2.49
N GLU A 141 -8.09 -4.97 2.74
CA GLU A 141 -7.31 -4.52 3.88
C GLU A 141 -8.13 -3.49 4.66
N ASN A 142 -8.25 -3.72 5.97
CA ASN A 142 -8.92 -2.81 6.90
C ASN A 142 -7.91 -2.43 7.97
N SER A 143 -7.51 -1.17 8.04
CA SER A 143 -6.50 -0.67 8.95
C SER A 143 -7.07 0.36 9.91
N LEU A 144 -6.78 0.22 11.20
CA LEU A 144 -7.03 1.23 12.22
C LEU A 144 -5.67 1.76 12.68
N ARG A 145 -5.46 3.05 12.50
CA ARG A 145 -4.26 3.78 12.92
C ARG A 145 -4.60 4.67 14.11
N ILE A 146 -3.69 4.72 15.08
CA ILE A 146 -3.80 5.58 16.27
C ILE A 146 -2.47 6.28 16.44
N ASN A 147 -2.45 7.61 16.32
CA ASN A 147 -1.22 8.39 16.43
C ASN A 147 -0.85 8.70 17.90
N GLU A 148 0.26 9.42 18.10
CA GLU A 148 0.80 9.79 19.41
C GLU A 148 -0.17 10.66 20.22
N ASP A 149 -1.01 11.47 19.56
CA ASP A 149 -1.98 12.36 20.18
C ASP A 149 -3.32 11.64 20.49
N GLY A 150 -3.45 10.36 20.09
CA GLY A 150 -4.67 9.56 20.26
C GLY A 150 -5.68 9.71 19.12
N ASP A 151 -5.32 10.40 18.04
CA ASP A 151 -6.20 10.54 16.88
C ASP A 151 -6.28 9.22 16.12
N MET A 152 -7.50 8.86 15.75
CA MET A 152 -7.80 7.59 15.11
C MET A 152 -8.25 7.78 13.66
N GLN A 153 -7.70 6.95 12.77
CA GLN A 153 -8.08 6.89 11.36
C GLN A 153 -8.35 5.45 10.96
N PHE A 154 -9.45 5.23 10.25
CA PHE A 154 -9.80 3.96 9.64
C PHE A 154 -9.62 4.05 8.13
N ILE A 155 -8.97 3.06 7.54
CA ILE A 155 -8.74 2.94 6.11
C ILE A 155 -9.22 1.56 5.68
N ASN A 156 -10.05 1.53 4.65
CA ASN A 156 -10.44 0.30 3.95
C ASN A 156 -9.95 0.38 2.51
N GLU A 157 -9.25 -0.65 2.10
CA GLU A 157 -8.89 -0.90 0.71
C GLU A 157 -9.53 -2.20 0.27
N THR A 158 -10.17 -2.18 -0.89
CA THR A 158 -10.84 -3.34 -1.46
C THR A 158 -10.57 -3.40 -2.95
N GLU A 159 -10.09 -4.54 -3.41
CA GLU A 159 -9.77 -4.79 -4.81
C GLU A 159 -10.41 -6.09 -5.29
N TYR A 160 -10.59 -6.19 -6.58
CA TYR A 160 -11.05 -7.41 -7.21
C TYR A 160 -10.34 -7.62 -8.55
N ASP A 161 -9.77 -8.80 -8.75
CA ASP A 161 -9.16 -9.17 -10.02
C ASP A 161 -10.18 -9.89 -10.92
N TRP A 162 -10.81 -9.12 -11.81
CA TRP A 162 -11.69 -9.70 -12.83
C TRP A 162 -10.85 -10.21 -14.00
N GLN A 163 -10.64 -11.51 -14.03
CA GLN A 163 -9.86 -12.18 -15.06
C GLN A 163 -10.62 -12.18 -16.40
N LEU A 164 -10.09 -11.44 -17.38
CA LEU A 164 -10.63 -11.39 -18.75
C LEU A 164 -10.03 -12.45 -19.66
N SER A 165 -8.76 -12.81 -19.40
CA SER A 165 -8.04 -13.88 -20.11
C SER A 165 -7.00 -14.49 -19.17
N GLN A 166 -6.19 -15.45 -19.65
CA GLN A 166 -5.13 -16.06 -18.84
C GLN A 166 -4.06 -15.08 -18.36
N VAL A 167 -3.91 -13.95 -19.05
CA VAL A 167 -2.86 -12.94 -18.81
C VAL A 167 -3.40 -11.53 -18.68
N SER A 168 -4.72 -11.33 -18.68
CA SER A 168 -5.32 -10.00 -18.66
C SER A 168 -6.40 -9.91 -17.59
N TYR A 169 -6.37 -8.83 -16.82
CA TYR A 169 -7.26 -8.58 -15.70
C TYR A 169 -7.83 -7.17 -15.78
N LEU A 170 -9.06 -7.03 -15.35
CA LEU A 170 -9.67 -5.73 -15.06
C LEU A 170 -9.80 -5.64 -13.54
N GLN A 171 -9.15 -4.66 -12.93
CA GLN A 171 -9.06 -4.51 -11.49
C GLN A 171 -9.79 -3.24 -11.04
N PRO A 172 -11.04 -3.33 -10.57
CA PRO A 172 -11.64 -2.29 -9.76
C PRO A 172 -10.99 -2.23 -8.39
N ARG A 173 -10.75 -1.00 -7.90
CA ARG A 173 -10.24 -0.70 -6.56
C ARG A 173 -11.14 0.34 -5.90
N LEU A 174 -11.42 0.14 -4.64
CA LEU A 174 -12.10 1.09 -3.76
C LEU A 174 -11.22 1.32 -2.54
N GLU A 175 -11.01 2.59 -2.23
CA GLU A 175 -10.37 3.03 -1.00
C GLU A 175 -11.33 3.97 -0.27
N VAL A 176 -11.45 3.79 1.03
CA VAL A 176 -12.30 4.61 1.91
C VAL A 176 -11.48 5.00 3.13
N VAL A 177 -11.41 6.29 3.38
CA VAL A 177 -10.72 6.84 4.55
C VAL A 177 -11.73 7.54 5.45
N ALA A 178 -11.73 7.19 6.74
CA ALA A 178 -12.54 7.81 7.76
C ALA A 178 -11.68 8.23 8.96
N ASN A 179 -11.75 9.50 9.32
CA ASN A 179 -11.17 10.00 10.56
C ASN A 179 -12.18 9.79 11.68
N LEU A 180 -11.83 9.04 12.72
CA LEU A 180 -12.71 8.72 13.83
C LEU A 180 -12.69 9.82 14.90
N THR A 181 -11.63 10.63 14.90
CA THR A 181 -11.42 11.79 15.78
C THR A 181 -11.04 13.01 14.98
N ASP A 182 -11.26 14.20 15.53
CA ASP A 182 -10.69 15.44 15.01
C ASP A 182 -9.20 15.53 15.40
N SER A 183 -8.37 16.08 14.53
CA SER A 183 -6.97 16.38 14.80
C SER A 183 -6.63 17.79 14.39
N GLU A 184 -6.43 18.67 15.37
CA GLU A 184 -6.04 20.05 15.10
C GLU A 184 -4.62 20.14 14.54
N LYS A 185 -3.72 19.28 15.01
CA LYS A 185 -2.31 19.26 14.60
C LYS A 185 -2.13 18.91 13.11
N TYR A 186 -2.96 18.03 12.61
CA TYR A 186 -2.87 17.54 11.23
C TYR A 186 -4.04 18.01 10.36
N ASP A 187 -4.79 19.04 10.81
CA ASP A 187 -5.94 19.64 10.11
C ASP A 187 -6.93 18.59 9.57
N ARG A 188 -7.20 17.57 10.37
CA ARG A 188 -8.15 16.51 10.03
C ARG A 188 -9.44 16.65 10.82
N GLN A 189 -10.54 16.57 10.10
CA GLN A 189 -11.88 16.61 10.66
C GLN A 189 -12.46 15.20 10.75
N SER A 190 -13.16 14.90 11.85
CA SER A 190 -13.81 13.60 12.03
C SER A 190 -14.93 13.37 11.02
N GLY A 191 -15.11 12.11 10.63
CA GLY A 191 -16.10 11.66 9.67
C GLY A 191 -15.48 10.93 8.48
N LEU A 192 -16.29 10.63 7.48
CA LEU A 192 -15.84 10.07 6.22
C LEU A 192 -15.05 11.14 5.46
N SER A 193 -13.74 10.90 5.30
CA SER A 193 -12.80 11.88 4.78
C SER A 193 -12.64 11.81 3.26
N ASN A 194 -12.39 10.61 2.75
CA ASN A 194 -12.13 10.41 1.32
C ASN A 194 -12.70 9.09 0.83
N ILE A 195 -13.09 9.09 -0.44
CA ILE A 195 -13.36 7.88 -1.22
C ILE A 195 -12.62 7.98 -2.54
N ARG A 196 -11.86 6.91 -2.89
CA ARG A 196 -11.17 6.79 -4.18
C ARG A 196 -11.65 5.52 -4.86
N ILE A 197 -12.06 5.63 -6.11
CA ILE A 197 -12.48 4.51 -6.95
C ILE A 197 -11.56 4.49 -8.15
N GLY A 198 -10.96 3.34 -8.42
CA GLY A 198 -10.07 3.11 -9.55
C GLY A 198 -10.52 1.95 -10.41
N LEU A 199 -10.11 1.96 -11.66
CA LEU A 199 -10.25 0.85 -12.58
C LEU A 199 -8.99 0.74 -13.41
N ARG A 200 -8.31 -0.41 -13.34
CA ARG A 200 -7.06 -0.71 -14.04
C ARG A 200 -7.25 -1.88 -14.99
N TYR A 201 -6.71 -1.78 -16.19
CA TYR A 201 -6.51 -2.92 -17.09
C TYR A 201 -5.05 -3.33 -17.02
N ARG A 202 -4.81 -4.53 -16.47
CA ARG A 202 -3.49 -5.12 -16.26
C ARG A 202 -3.26 -6.26 -17.24
N HIS A 203 -2.05 -6.31 -17.81
CA HIS A 203 -1.64 -7.37 -18.72
C HIS A 203 -0.32 -7.98 -18.28
N GLU A 204 -0.29 -9.26 -17.96
CA GLU A 204 0.92 -9.98 -17.56
C GLU A 204 1.77 -10.29 -18.80
N ILE A 205 2.95 -9.68 -18.89
CA ILE A 205 3.97 -10.05 -19.90
C ILE A 205 4.67 -11.34 -19.45
N VAL A 206 5.02 -11.38 -18.18
CA VAL A 206 5.42 -12.55 -17.41
C VAL A 206 4.68 -12.46 -16.07
N ARG A 207 4.65 -13.55 -15.31
CA ARG A 207 3.90 -13.56 -14.04
C ARG A 207 4.37 -12.49 -13.04
N GLU A 208 5.69 -12.22 -13.07
CA GLU A 208 6.35 -11.30 -12.15
C GLU A 208 6.22 -9.83 -12.58
N VAL A 209 5.84 -9.56 -13.86
CA VAL A 209 5.79 -8.20 -14.42
C VAL A 209 4.51 -7.99 -15.22
N ALA A 210 3.68 -7.10 -14.74
CA ALA A 210 2.37 -6.81 -15.33
C ALA A 210 2.18 -5.28 -15.47
N PRO A 211 2.46 -4.68 -16.64
CA PRO A 211 2.08 -3.30 -16.92
C PRO A 211 0.56 -3.15 -16.94
N TYR A 212 0.10 -1.94 -16.61
CA TYR A 212 -1.31 -1.59 -16.65
C TYR A 212 -1.55 -0.12 -17.02
N VAL A 213 -2.76 0.14 -17.45
CA VAL A 213 -3.32 1.48 -17.63
C VAL A 213 -4.63 1.57 -16.88
N GLY A 214 -4.99 2.74 -16.42
CA GLY A 214 -6.23 2.89 -15.67
C GLY A 214 -6.67 4.32 -15.51
N VAL A 215 -7.77 4.46 -14.78
CA VAL A 215 -8.35 5.73 -14.37
C VAL A 215 -8.76 5.65 -12.92
N TYR A 216 -8.77 6.78 -12.23
CA TYR A 216 -9.35 6.88 -10.91
C TYR A 216 -10.15 8.17 -10.73
N TYR A 217 -11.03 8.12 -9.77
CA TYR A 217 -11.76 9.26 -9.25
C TYR A 217 -11.64 9.27 -7.73
N SER A 218 -11.19 10.38 -7.17
CA SER A 218 -11.08 10.62 -5.74
C SER A 218 -12.01 11.75 -5.34
N LYS A 219 -12.62 11.66 -4.16
CA LYS A 219 -13.51 12.67 -3.64
C LYS A 219 -13.40 12.82 -2.14
N ALA A 220 -13.11 14.02 -1.69
CA ALA A 220 -13.25 14.41 -0.30
C ALA A 220 -14.73 14.48 0.11
N LEU A 221 -15.05 14.01 1.30
CA LEU A 221 -16.41 13.90 1.81
C LEU A 221 -16.56 14.60 3.17
N GLY A 222 -17.80 14.84 3.57
CA GLY A 222 -18.14 15.36 4.90
C GLY A 222 -17.40 16.65 5.25
N ASN A 223 -16.93 16.71 6.48
CA ASN A 223 -16.25 17.88 7.05
C ASN A 223 -14.93 18.20 6.30
N THR A 224 -14.24 17.20 5.81
CA THR A 224 -13.02 17.36 4.99
C THR A 224 -13.32 18.12 3.70
N ALA A 225 -14.44 17.79 3.02
CA ALA A 225 -14.85 18.49 1.82
C ALA A 225 -15.25 19.95 2.11
N ASP A 226 -15.86 20.20 3.26
CA ASP A 226 -16.27 21.56 3.63
C ASP A 226 -15.07 22.43 4.00
N ALA A 227 -14.03 21.88 4.64
CA ALA A 227 -12.76 22.55 4.89
C ALA A 227 -12.07 22.93 3.58
N LEU A 228 -11.93 21.98 2.62
CA LEU A 228 -11.34 22.25 1.31
C LEU A 228 -12.06 23.34 0.53
N LYS A 229 -13.41 23.34 0.55
CA LYS A 229 -14.21 24.39 -0.09
C LYS A 229 -13.99 25.77 0.56
N ALA A 230 -13.85 25.81 1.88
CA ALA A 230 -13.57 27.05 2.60
C ALA A 230 -12.22 27.66 2.19
N GLU A 231 -11.27 26.81 1.84
CA GLU A 231 -9.95 27.20 1.30
C GLU A 231 -9.97 27.47 -0.22
N GLY A 232 -11.11 27.26 -0.88
CA GLY A 232 -11.24 27.41 -2.35
C GLY A 232 -10.56 26.29 -3.15
N LYS A 233 -10.28 25.15 -2.52
CA LYS A 233 -9.66 23.98 -3.15
C LYS A 233 -10.73 23.06 -3.76
N SER A 234 -10.33 22.27 -4.78
CA SER A 234 -11.18 21.20 -5.34
C SER A 234 -11.43 20.11 -4.30
N THR A 235 -12.63 19.56 -4.31
CA THR A 235 -13.01 18.42 -3.47
C THR A 235 -13.02 17.09 -4.22
N SER A 236 -12.70 17.12 -5.51
CA SER A 236 -12.62 15.90 -6.32
C SER A 236 -11.48 16.00 -7.31
N GLU A 237 -10.92 14.87 -7.66
CA GLU A 237 -9.82 14.72 -8.58
C GLU A 237 -10.06 13.50 -9.47
N THR A 238 -9.71 13.61 -10.73
CA THR A 238 -9.73 12.50 -11.69
C THR A 238 -8.35 12.37 -12.31
N GLY A 239 -7.86 11.13 -12.42
CA GLY A 239 -6.56 10.90 -13.03
C GLY A 239 -6.54 9.71 -13.97
N VAL A 240 -5.61 9.76 -14.92
CA VAL A 240 -5.23 8.64 -15.76
C VAL A 240 -3.90 8.11 -15.27
N VAL A 241 -3.80 6.79 -15.12
CA VAL A 241 -2.62 6.12 -14.60
C VAL A 241 -1.99 5.21 -15.65
N LEU A 242 -0.67 5.19 -15.66
CA LEU A 242 0.16 4.21 -16.37
C LEU A 242 1.13 3.63 -15.35
N GLY A 243 1.17 2.33 -15.22
CA GLY A 243 1.99 1.72 -14.18
C GLY A 243 2.39 0.29 -14.46
N ALA A 244 3.06 -0.30 -13.49
CA ALA A 244 3.45 -1.71 -13.50
C ALA A 244 3.32 -2.30 -12.09
N ARG A 245 2.85 -3.55 -12.04
CA ARG A 245 2.94 -4.43 -10.86
C ARG A 245 4.10 -5.36 -11.05
N ILE A 246 4.96 -5.47 -10.03
CA ILE A 246 6.17 -6.28 -10.09
C ILE A 246 6.32 -7.02 -8.76
N TRP A 247 6.64 -8.33 -8.83
CA TRP A 247 6.90 -9.11 -7.61
C TRP A 247 8.06 -10.10 -7.81
N PHE A 248 8.73 -10.45 -6.72
CA PHE A 248 9.82 -11.44 -6.68
C PHE A 248 10.06 -11.98 -5.28
#